data_028fa747013ca9865936f6720b36581a
#
_entry.id   028fa747013ca9865936f6720b36581a
#
_cell.length_a   1.000
_cell.length_b   1.000
_cell.length_c   1.000
_cell.angle_alpha   90.00
_cell.angle_beta   90.00
_cell.angle_gamma   90.00
#
_symmetry.space_group_name_H-M   'P 1'
#
loop_
_entity.id
_entity.type
_entity.pdbx_description
1 polymer ?
#
loop_
_entity_poly.entity_id
_entity_poly.type
_entity_poly.pdbx_seq_one_letter_code
_entity_poly.pdbx_strand_id
1 'polypeptide(L)'
;MRSALLTILLLVAALAVRAAEPAEEVQRMAVRLMGKSLADYIEFRQIEADGDVFELHSDKNKIIISGNSANSMAMGLGHYLRYCCHVNVSWDADEKIAMPKSLPPVDKPLRRRALVEHRFFLNYCTFGYTMVWWQWREWERFIDWMALNGINLPLAITGQESVWYRVWTRLGLTDEEVRSYFTGPAHLPWHRMINLDRWQGPLPMAWLEHQEMLQKNIVERERELGMRPVLPAFAGHVPEALKRLFPEARISRMSSWGGFKDDYRSFFLDPMDSLFARIQTMFMEEQTMLYGTDHVYGIDPFNEVDPPSWEPDFLAEAARTIYSTLTDNDPQALWVQMTWLFYIDQAHWTQPRIKAFLGAVPRGRLLLLDYFAENTEVWRKTDSYYGQPFVWCYLGNFGGNTMLAGNMAETGQRIASALADGGCSISGIGSTLEAMDCNPLMYEYVLDNAWSESLSLKAWVDSWADRRVGKAIGQNREAWQLLVDSVYTRSAALGQAPLTNARPSLKGHGNWTTNPAYHYNNKVLYDAWRKMTQAAQTNKRVTNSMAFDLVNVGRQYLSNHFIVLRDSLTAAYNRRDIEAAAAVGLKMETLLSQLDSLLTVHPYFSLQRWVDKASSFGTDAADSIYYRRNAKTL
;
A
#
# COMPACT_ATOMS: atom_id res chain seq x y z
N MET A 1 -19.40 54.02 -8.36
CA MET A 1 -19.69 52.58 -8.47
C MET A 1 -18.75 51.83 -9.40
N ARG A 2 -18.37 52.30 -10.59
CA ARG A 2 -17.43 51.60 -11.50
C ARG A 2 -16.00 51.48 -10.95
N SER A 3 -15.49 52.46 -10.19
CA SER A 3 -14.15 52.41 -9.58
C SER A 3 -14.08 51.41 -8.43
N ALA A 4 -15.13 51.24 -7.61
CA ALA A 4 -15.16 50.26 -6.51
C ALA A 4 -15.22 48.80 -7.02
N LEU A 5 -15.89 48.56 -8.16
CA LEU A 5 -15.95 47.22 -8.77
C LEU A 5 -14.57 46.82 -9.36
N LEU A 6 -13.82 47.76 -9.94
CA LEU A 6 -12.48 47.50 -10.47
C LEU A 6 -11.47 47.20 -9.36
N THR A 7 -11.60 47.87 -8.21
CA THR A 7 -10.73 47.63 -7.04
C THR A 7 -11.04 46.31 -6.37
N ILE A 8 -12.30 45.87 -6.34
CA ILE A 8 -12.70 44.55 -5.82
C ILE A 8 -12.24 43.44 -6.78
N LEU A 9 -12.32 43.60 -8.08
CA LEU A 9 -11.78 42.66 -9.08
C LEU A 9 -10.25 42.52 -9.02
N LEU A 10 -9.54 43.63 -8.77
CA LEU A 10 -8.08 43.59 -8.58
C LEU A 10 -7.65 43.01 -7.23
N LEU A 11 -8.45 43.16 -6.17
CA LEU A 11 -8.22 42.50 -4.88
C LEU A 11 -8.56 40.99 -4.91
N VAL A 12 -9.57 40.59 -5.67
CA VAL A 12 -9.88 39.17 -5.88
C VAL A 12 -8.85 38.48 -6.76
N ALA A 13 -8.26 39.19 -7.74
CA ALA A 13 -7.13 38.67 -8.52
C ALA A 13 -5.81 38.58 -7.73
N ALA A 14 -5.65 39.39 -6.66
CA ALA A 14 -4.46 39.34 -5.79
C ALA A 14 -4.55 38.27 -4.68
N LEU A 15 -5.69 37.62 -4.49
CA LEU A 15 -5.93 36.50 -3.60
C LEU A 15 -5.98 35.14 -4.35
N ALA A 16 -5.64 35.10 -5.63
CA ALA A 16 -5.24 33.84 -6.24
C ALA A 16 -3.99 33.35 -5.49
N VAL A 17 -4.17 32.41 -4.57
CA VAL A 17 -3.07 31.67 -3.95
C VAL A 17 -2.25 31.14 -5.13
N ARG A 18 -1.08 31.76 -5.35
CA ARG A 18 -0.16 31.32 -6.40
C ARG A 18 0.20 29.89 -6.05
N ALA A 19 -0.24 28.93 -6.85
CA ALA A 19 0.21 27.56 -6.69
C ALA A 19 1.73 27.62 -6.61
N ALA A 20 2.31 27.04 -5.57
CA ALA A 20 3.75 27.09 -5.40
C ALA A 20 4.42 26.38 -6.59
N GLU A 21 5.57 26.89 -7.00
CA GLU A 21 6.33 26.29 -8.09
C GLU A 21 6.76 24.85 -7.68
N PRO A 22 6.70 23.86 -8.59
CA PRO A 22 7.07 22.47 -8.28
C PRO A 22 8.42 22.32 -7.56
N ALA A 23 9.40 23.14 -7.92
CA ALA A 23 10.72 23.17 -7.28
C ALA A 23 10.67 23.64 -5.82
N GLU A 24 9.76 24.57 -5.48
CA GLU A 24 9.61 25.05 -4.09
C GLU A 24 8.99 23.98 -3.20
N GLU A 25 8.05 23.18 -3.70
CA GLU A 25 7.44 22.09 -2.95
C GLU A 25 8.47 21.01 -2.60
N VAL A 26 9.29 20.62 -3.58
CA VAL A 26 10.37 19.65 -3.35
C VAL A 26 11.45 20.23 -2.43
N GLN A 27 11.73 21.53 -2.52
CA GLN A 27 12.64 22.20 -1.56
C GLN A 27 12.09 22.16 -0.14
N ARG A 28 10.78 22.39 0.07
CA ARG A 28 10.14 22.24 1.39
C ARG A 28 10.26 20.80 1.92
N MET A 29 10.03 19.80 1.06
CA MET A 29 10.25 18.40 1.41
C MET A 29 11.72 18.12 1.80
N ALA A 30 12.69 18.61 1.03
CA ALA A 30 14.11 18.44 1.34
C ALA A 30 14.48 19.06 2.70
N VAL A 31 13.94 20.24 3.03
CA VAL A 31 14.14 20.89 4.34
C VAL A 31 13.56 20.02 5.48
N ARG A 32 12.41 19.41 5.32
CA ARG A 32 11.85 18.48 6.34
C ARG A 32 12.73 17.26 6.55
N LEU A 33 13.19 16.65 5.45
CA LEU A 33 13.95 15.41 5.48
C LEU A 33 15.35 15.58 6.05
N MET A 34 16.09 16.64 5.66
CA MET A 34 17.50 16.79 5.96
C MET A 34 17.88 18.05 6.75
N GLY A 35 16.93 18.92 7.03
CA GLY A 35 17.14 20.20 7.66
C GLY A 35 17.66 21.29 6.69
N LYS A 36 17.35 22.56 7.01
CA LYS A 36 17.64 23.70 6.13
C LYS A 36 19.13 23.80 5.74
N SER A 37 20.05 23.56 6.66
CA SER A 37 21.49 23.71 6.41
C SER A 37 22.05 22.79 5.33
N LEU A 38 21.51 21.57 5.19
CA LEU A 38 21.88 20.65 4.10
C LEU A 38 21.04 20.90 2.85
N ALA A 39 19.75 21.16 3.01
CA ALA A 39 18.85 21.42 1.89
C ALA A 39 19.26 22.67 1.07
N ASP A 40 19.88 23.67 1.70
CA ASP A 40 20.39 24.88 1.02
C ASP A 40 21.55 24.57 0.02
N TYR A 41 22.18 23.38 0.10
CA TYR A 41 23.16 22.92 -0.88
C TYR A 41 22.54 22.21 -2.09
N ILE A 42 21.23 21.96 -2.07
CA ILE A 42 20.50 21.38 -3.22
C ILE A 42 19.74 22.48 -3.92
N GLU A 43 19.79 22.46 -5.24
CA GLU A 43 19.03 23.38 -6.10
C GLU A 43 18.15 22.57 -7.03
N PHE A 44 16.83 22.78 -6.94
CA PHE A 44 15.85 22.16 -7.84
C PHE A 44 15.58 23.05 -9.02
N ARG A 45 15.54 22.47 -10.23
CA ARG A 45 15.31 23.19 -11.50
C ARG A 45 14.22 22.52 -12.31
N GLN A 46 13.28 23.32 -12.79
CA GLN A 46 12.28 22.86 -13.74
C GLN A 46 12.93 22.70 -15.13
N ILE A 47 12.62 21.58 -15.80
CA ILE A 47 12.99 21.33 -17.20
C ILE A 47 11.75 20.92 -17.99
N GLU A 48 11.81 21.04 -19.32
CA GLU A 48 10.80 20.47 -20.20
C GLU A 48 11.25 19.09 -20.67
N ALA A 49 10.37 18.11 -20.61
CA ALA A 49 10.61 16.76 -21.12
C ALA A 49 9.29 16.02 -21.36
N ASP A 50 9.28 15.09 -22.31
CA ASP A 50 8.19 14.15 -22.51
C ASP A 50 8.31 13.00 -21.49
N GLY A 51 7.22 12.70 -20.77
CA GLY A 51 7.19 11.75 -19.68
C GLY A 51 8.01 12.24 -18.47
N ASP A 52 8.04 11.44 -17.40
CA ASP A 52 8.76 11.83 -16.18
C ASP A 52 10.27 11.65 -16.34
N VAL A 53 11.02 12.74 -16.14
CA VAL A 53 12.48 12.79 -16.28
C VAL A 53 13.10 13.54 -15.13
N PHE A 54 14.20 13.02 -14.59
CA PHE A 54 15.09 13.80 -13.73
C PHE A 54 16.53 13.78 -14.22
N GLU A 55 17.26 14.85 -13.88
CA GLU A 55 18.70 15.00 -14.08
C GLU A 55 19.38 15.30 -12.76
N LEU A 56 20.61 14.81 -12.61
CA LEU A 56 21.39 14.96 -11.38
C LEU A 56 22.85 15.24 -11.73
N HIS A 57 23.41 16.34 -11.22
CA HIS A 57 24.83 16.65 -11.35
C HIS A 57 25.30 17.58 -10.22
N SER A 58 26.61 17.74 -10.09
CA SER A 58 27.21 18.73 -9.21
C SER A 58 27.68 19.95 -9.99
N ASP A 59 27.42 21.14 -9.49
CA ASP A 59 27.98 22.39 -9.99
C ASP A 59 28.56 23.19 -8.82
N LYS A 60 29.89 23.38 -8.86
CA LYS A 60 30.65 24.00 -7.75
C LYS A 60 30.39 23.28 -6.42
N ASN A 61 29.72 23.93 -5.49
CA ASN A 61 29.41 23.41 -4.16
C ASN A 61 27.94 23.00 -4.01
N LYS A 62 27.17 22.93 -5.12
CA LYS A 62 25.75 22.57 -5.10
C LYS A 62 25.48 21.27 -5.82
N ILE A 63 24.47 20.60 -5.35
CA ILE A 63 23.84 19.46 -6.05
C ILE A 63 22.65 20.01 -6.83
N ILE A 64 22.67 19.83 -8.13
CA ILE A 64 21.58 20.28 -9.03
C ILE A 64 20.72 19.07 -9.35
N ILE A 65 19.44 19.19 -9.03
CA ILE A 65 18.40 18.21 -9.36
C ILE A 65 17.38 18.87 -10.26
N SER A 66 17.34 18.45 -11.52
CA SER A 66 16.36 18.96 -12.47
C SER A 66 15.27 17.93 -12.73
N GLY A 67 14.04 18.37 -12.95
CA GLY A 67 12.92 17.49 -13.28
C GLY A 67 11.78 18.26 -13.96
N ASN A 68 10.94 17.56 -14.69
CA ASN A 68 9.82 18.19 -15.38
C ASN A 68 8.54 18.28 -14.52
N SER A 69 8.57 17.68 -13.32
CA SER A 69 7.49 17.74 -12.32
C SER A 69 8.06 17.70 -10.92
N ALA A 70 7.27 18.04 -9.90
CA ALA A 70 7.65 17.86 -8.49
C ALA A 70 7.98 16.39 -8.19
N ASN A 71 7.20 15.45 -8.73
CA ASN A 71 7.45 14.01 -8.56
C ASN A 71 8.79 13.57 -9.17
N SER A 72 9.11 14.03 -10.38
CA SER A 72 10.40 13.73 -11.02
C SER A 72 11.59 14.31 -10.24
N MET A 73 11.49 15.55 -9.75
CA MET A 73 12.53 16.15 -8.90
C MET A 73 12.67 15.42 -7.57
N ALA A 74 11.55 15.02 -6.95
CA ALA A 74 11.56 14.24 -5.70
C ALA A 74 12.21 12.86 -5.92
N MET A 75 11.92 12.17 -7.03
CA MET A 75 12.61 10.93 -7.41
C MET A 75 14.12 11.15 -7.61
N GLY A 76 14.51 12.26 -8.23
CA GLY A 76 15.93 12.66 -8.36
C GLY A 76 16.61 12.85 -7.00
N LEU A 77 15.93 13.48 -6.03
CA LEU A 77 16.39 13.59 -4.65
C LEU A 77 16.49 12.21 -3.99
N GLY A 78 15.48 11.35 -4.15
CA GLY A 78 15.50 9.99 -3.65
C GLY A 78 16.68 9.18 -4.21
N HIS A 79 16.94 9.31 -5.50
CA HIS A 79 18.10 8.68 -6.14
C HIS A 79 19.43 9.19 -5.54
N TYR A 80 19.58 10.51 -5.38
CA TYR A 80 20.76 11.10 -4.76
C TYR A 80 20.97 10.62 -3.32
N LEU A 81 19.93 10.61 -2.51
CA LEU A 81 20.00 10.14 -1.12
C LEU A 81 20.41 8.67 -1.04
N ARG A 82 19.82 7.81 -1.87
CA ARG A 82 20.10 6.37 -1.88
C ARG A 82 21.50 6.03 -2.38
N TYR A 83 21.86 6.54 -3.55
CA TYR A 83 23.04 6.08 -4.28
C TYR A 83 24.31 6.92 -4.04
N CYS A 84 24.17 8.19 -3.68
CA CYS A 84 25.32 9.05 -3.38
C CYS A 84 25.54 9.22 -1.88
N CYS A 85 24.46 9.39 -1.10
CA CYS A 85 24.57 9.68 0.33
C CYS A 85 24.50 8.43 1.22
N HIS A 86 24.14 7.26 0.70
CA HIS A 86 23.82 6.06 1.48
C HIS A 86 22.78 6.33 2.57
N VAL A 87 21.75 7.11 2.26
CA VAL A 87 20.68 7.47 3.19
C VAL A 87 19.44 6.67 2.85
N ASN A 88 18.83 6.04 3.87
CA ASN A 88 17.53 5.41 3.78
C ASN A 88 16.46 6.30 4.40
N VAL A 89 15.42 6.59 3.62
CA VAL A 89 14.17 7.18 4.12
C VAL A 89 13.17 6.05 4.24
N SER A 90 12.54 5.89 5.41
CA SER A 90 11.66 4.77 5.69
C SER A 90 10.40 5.27 6.41
N TRP A 91 9.28 4.62 6.18
CA TRP A 91 8.01 4.91 6.86
C TRP A 91 7.95 4.34 8.29
N ASP A 92 8.75 3.31 8.58
CA ASP A 92 8.80 2.59 9.85
C ASP A 92 9.54 3.33 10.98
N ALA A 93 10.17 4.47 10.66
CA ALA A 93 10.99 5.22 11.59
C ALA A 93 10.30 6.49 12.10
N ASP A 94 10.26 6.69 13.41
CA ASP A 94 9.82 7.95 14.04
C ASP A 94 10.97 8.96 14.19
N GLU A 95 12.21 8.53 13.97
CA GLU A 95 13.41 9.32 14.20
C GLU A 95 13.78 10.18 13.00
N LYS A 96 14.65 11.17 13.28
CA LYS A 96 15.29 11.96 12.22
C LYS A 96 16.16 11.07 11.35
N ILE A 97 16.10 11.32 10.03
CA ILE A 97 16.93 10.63 9.05
C ILE A 97 18.41 10.87 9.35
N ALA A 98 19.19 9.81 9.26
CA ALA A 98 20.63 9.87 9.51
C ALA A 98 21.36 10.46 8.30
N MET A 99 21.43 11.78 8.21
CA MET A 99 22.13 12.49 7.15
C MET A 99 23.65 12.52 7.34
N PRO A 100 24.45 12.54 6.24
CA PRO A 100 25.88 12.80 6.31
C PRO A 100 26.14 14.25 6.79
N LYS A 101 27.35 14.51 7.33
CA LYS A 101 27.74 15.86 7.78
C LYS A 101 27.83 16.88 6.63
N SER A 102 28.20 16.42 5.44
CA SER A 102 28.25 17.17 4.19
C SER A 102 27.74 16.30 3.06
N LEU A 103 27.10 16.91 2.08
CA LEU A 103 26.58 16.22 0.90
C LEU A 103 27.73 15.83 -0.04
N PRO A 104 27.89 14.56 -0.42
CA PRO A 104 28.90 14.14 -1.37
C PRO A 104 28.58 14.70 -2.76
N PRO A 105 29.60 15.01 -3.60
CA PRO A 105 29.36 15.38 -4.99
C PRO A 105 28.80 14.19 -5.80
N VAL A 106 28.14 14.49 -6.89
CA VAL A 106 27.71 13.51 -7.89
C VAL A 106 28.91 13.22 -8.79
N ASP A 107 29.39 11.99 -8.81
CA ASP A 107 30.59 11.60 -9.55
C ASP A 107 30.46 11.82 -11.05
N LYS A 108 29.29 11.49 -11.61
CA LYS A 108 28.97 11.63 -13.05
C LYS A 108 27.55 12.16 -13.21
N PRO A 109 27.33 13.13 -14.12
CA PRO A 109 25.99 13.57 -14.46
C PRO A 109 25.11 12.36 -14.85
N LEU A 110 23.88 12.36 -14.36
CA LEU A 110 22.90 11.32 -14.59
C LEU A 110 21.62 11.92 -15.14
N ARG A 111 21.04 11.29 -16.14
CA ARG A 111 19.67 11.52 -16.60
C ARG A 111 18.90 10.21 -16.58
N ARG A 112 17.71 10.21 -16.02
CA ARG A 112 16.78 9.06 -15.99
C ARG A 112 15.42 9.49 -16.47
N ARG A 113 14.77 8.59 -17.21
CA ARG A 113 13.39 8.71 -17.65
C ARG A 113 12.61 7.52 -17.10
N ALA A 114 11.40 7.76 -16.63
CA ALA A 114 10.48 6.69 -16.29
C ALA A 114 10.13 5.88 -17.55
N LEU A 115 10.13 4.56 -17.44
CA LEU A 115 9.83 3.63 -18.53
C LEU A 115 8.33 3.50 -18.78
N VAL A 116 7.51 3.94 -17.84
CA VAL A 116 6.04 3.85 -17.82
C VAL A 116 5.42 5.13 -17.30
N GLU A 117 4.17 5.39 -17.70
CA GLU A 117 3.42 6.57 -17.29
C GLU A 117 3.01 6.52 -15.83
N HIS A 118 2.55 5.34 -15.34
CA HIS A 118 1.98 5.18 -14.02
C HIS A 118 2.89 4.37 -13.10
N ARG A 119 3.07 4.86 -11.85
CA ARG A 119 3.70 4.13 -10.74
C ARG A 119 2.68 4.09 -9.63
N PHE A 120 1.87 3.01 -9.64
CA PHE A 120 0.77 2.80 -8.69
C PHE A 120 1.29 2.25 -7.36
N PHE A 121 0.64 2.64 -6.26
CA PHE A 121 0.97 2.08 -4.95
C PHE A 121 -0.26 1.99 -4.04
N LEU A 122 -0.26 0.97 -3.18
CA LEU A 122 -1.26 0.63 -2.16
C LEU A 122 -2.36 -0.32 -2.64
N ASN A 123 -3.06 -0.84 -1.64
CA ASN A 123 -4.21 -1.74 -1.72
C ASN A 123 -5.22 -1.31 -0.66
N TYR A 124 -6.47 -1.69 -0.78
CA TYR A 124 -7.48 -1.42 0.24
C TYR A 124 -7.06 -1.97 1.62
N CYS A 125 -6.51 -3.19 1.66
CA CYS A 125 -6.09 -3.86 2.89
C CYS A 125 -4.94 -3.15 3.61
N THR A 126 -4.09 -2.40 2.90
CA THR A 126 -2.99 -1.63 3.52
C THR A 126 -3.51 -0.60 4.52
N PHE A 127 -4.68 -0.02 4.23
CA PHE A 127 -5.36 0.95 5.11
C PHE A 127 -5.89 0.32 6.42
N GLY A 128 -6.01 -1.00 6.49
CA GLY A 128 -6.30 -1.76 7.71
C GLY A 128 -5.04 -2.28 8.38
N TYR A 129 -4.32 -3.17 7.70
CA TYR A 129 -3.18 -3.89 8.28
C TYR A 129 -2.00 -3.00 8.70
N THR A 130 -1.72 -1.92 7.99
CA THR A 130 -0.58 -1.05 8.30
C THR A 130 -1.01 0.35 8.76
N MET A 131 -1.98 0.97 8.08
CA MET A 131 -2.21 2.42 8.13
C MET A 131 -3.39 2.86 9.00
N VAL A 132 -4.22 1.95 9.51
CA VAL A 132 -5.48 2.31 10.16
C VAL A 132 -5.30 3.32 11.31
N TRP A 133 -4.22 3.21 12.09
CA TRP A 133 -3.93 4.09 13.22
C TRP A 133 -2.92 5.19 12.90
N TRP A 134 -2.68 5.46 11.60
CA TRP A 134 -1.81 6.55 11.19
C TRP A 134 -2.52 7.90 11.33
N GLN A 135 -1.76 8.86 11.82
CA GLN A 135 -2.11 10.26 11.86
C GLN A 135 -1.29 11.04 10.83
N TRP A 136 -1.47 12.36 10.76
CA TRP A 136 -0.80 13.18 9.75
C TRP A 136 0.72 12.97 9.70
N ARG A 137 1.39 12.83 10.85
CA ARG A 137 2.84 12.66 10.92
C ARG A 137 3.34 11.42 10.18
N GLU A 138 2.65 10.30 10.30
CA GLU A 138 2.97 9.06 9.59
C GLU A 138 2.67 9.22 8.09
N TRP A 139 1.54 9.81 7.75
CA TRP A 139 1.14 10.05 6.37
C TRP A 139 2.08 11.02 5.67
N GLU A 140 2.45 12.17 6.26
CA GLU A 140 3.39 13.12 5.65
C GLU A 140 4.72 12.45 5.32
N ARG A 141 5.25 11.65 6.26
CA ARG A 141 6.49 10.90 6.04
C ARG A 141 6.35 9.86 4.93
N PHE A 142 5.22 9.17 4.88
CA PHE A 142 4.96 8.16 3.84
C PHE A 142 4.77 8.79 2.46
N ILE A 143 4.09 9.93 2.37
CA ILE A 143 3.93 10.68 1.11
C ILE A 143 5.30 11.17 0.63
N ASP A 144 6.16 11.68 1.52
CA ASP A 144 7.53 12.02 1.16
C ASP A 144 8.31 10.79 0.65
N TRP A 145 8.14 9.62 1.29
CA TRP A 145 8.72 8.36 0.81
C TRP A 145 8.18 7.95 -0.57
N MET A 146 6.88 8.06 -0.79
CA MET A 146 6.27 7.78 -2.11
C MET A 146 6.88 8.67 -3.19
N ALA A 147 7.00 9.97 -2.94
CA ALA A 147 7.60 10.92 -3.88
C ALA A 147 9.07 10.61 -4.18
N LEU A 148 9.87 10.26 -3.15
CA LEU A 148 11.27 9.86 -3.28
C LEU A 148 11.47 8.56 -4.07
N ASN A 149 10.42 7.75 -4.23
CA ASN A 149 10.39 6.52 -5.02
C ASN A 149 9.66 6.70 -6.36
N GLY A 150 9.26 7.92 -6.70
CA GLY A 150 8.65 8.27 -7.97
C GLY A 150 7.23 7.72 -8.17
N ILE A 151 6.53 7.39 -7.08
CA ILE A 151 5.11 7.02 -7.13
C ILE A 151 4.31 8.25 -7.55
N ASN A 152 3.47 8.12 -8.57
CA ASN A 152 2.64 9.22 -9.07
C ASN A 152 1.14 8.90 -9.11
N LEU A 153 0.74 7.67 -8.75
CA LEU A 153 -0.64 7.20 -8.78
C LEU A 153 -0.97 6.42 -7.48
N PRO A 154 -0.99 7.08 -6.30
CA PRO A 154 -1.33 6.42 -5.04
C PRO A 154 -2.83 6.19 -4.90
N LEU A 155 -3.24 5.07 -4.26
CA LEU A 155 -4.62 4.86 -3.83
C LEU A 155 -4.92 5.76 -2.62
N ALA A 156 -5.95 6.58 -2.68
CA ALA A 156 -6.28 7.60 -1.69
C ALA A 156 -7.73 7.47 -1.20
N ILE A 157 -7.98 6.49 -0.34
CA ILE A 157 -9.33 6.09 0.12
C ILE A 157 -9.61 6.40 1.59
N THR A 158 -8.69 7.06 2.28
CA THR A 158 -8.93 7.57 3.64
C THR A 158 -10.12 8.52 3.64
N GLY A 159 -10.99 8.44 4.65
CA GLY A 159 -12.13 9.36 4.79
C GLY A 159 -13.27 9.20 3.78
N GLN A 160 -13.29 8.15 2.95
CA GLN A 160 -14.42 7.92 2.03
C GLN A 160 -15.74 7.68 2.78
N GLU A 161 -15.71 7.21 4.03
CA GLU A 161 -16.89 7.00 4.86
C GLU A 161 -17.61 8.31 5.18
N SER A 162 -16.90 9.46 5.21
CA SER A 162 -17.52 10.79 5.35
C SER A 162 -18.34 11.17 4.12
N VAL A 163 -17.87 10.79 2.92
CA VAL A 163 -18.64 10.95 1.68
C VAL A 163 -19.90 10.08 1.74
N TRP A 164 -19.75 8.81 2.08
CA TRP A 164 -20.87 7.87 2.24
C TRP A 164 -21.89 8.33 3.28
N TYR A 165 -21.42 8.80 4.44
CA TYR A 165 -22.30 9.31 5.49
C TYR A 165 -23.19 10.45 4.96
N ARG A 166 -22.62 11.39 4.20
CA ARG A 166 -23.36 12.50 3.59
C ARG A 166 -24.36 12.02 2.55
N VAL A 167 -23.95 11.10 1.67
CA VAL A 167 -24.83 10.51 0.63
C VAL A 167 -26.03 9.80 1.26
N TRP A 168 -25.78 8.92 2.24
CA TRP A 168 -26.86 8.15 2.86
C TRP A 168 -27.80 9.00 3.68
N THR A 169 -27.32 10.00 4.41
CA THR A 169 -28.17 10.94 5.14
C THR A 169 -28.99 11.86 4.21
N ARG A 170 -28.42 12.29 3.08
CA ARG A 170 -29.16 13.03 2.03
C ARG A 170 -30.26 12.18 1.39
N LEU A 171 -30.11 10.87 1.34
CA LEU A 171 -31.15 9.95 0.85
C LEU A 171 -32.24 9.67 1.91
N GLY A 172 -32.02 10.04 3.17
CA GLY A 172 -33.01 9.95 4.25
C GLY A 172 -32.76 8.81 5.26
N LEU A 173 -31.56 8.21 5.28
CA LEU A 173 -31.17 7.31 6.36
C LEU A 173 -30.82 8.11 7.63
N THR A 174 -31.07 7.53 8.78
CA THR A 174 -30.73 8.14 10.08
C THR A 174 -29.24 7.99 10.38
N ASP A 175 -28.72 8.82 11.30
CA ASP A 175 -27.34 8.72 11.81
C ASP A 175 -26.99 7.30 12.28
N GLU A 176 -27.90 6.70 13.07
CA GLU A 176 -27.71 5.34 13.60
C GLU A 176 -27.66 4.28 12.49
N GLU A 177 -28.57 4.36 11.49
CA GLU A 177 -28.59 3.43 10.34
C GLU A 177 -27.28 3.51 9.55
N VAL A 178 -26.77 4.71 9.30
CA VAL A 178 -25.53 4.90 8.52
C VAL A 178 -24.31 4.44 9.30
N ARG A 179 -24.14 4.87 10.55
CA ARG A 179 -22.95 4.49 11.33
C ARG A 179 -22.91 2.99 11.66
N SER A 180 -24.09 2.38 11.86
CA SER A 180 -24.21 0.93 12.09
C SER A 180 -23.98 0.08 10.83
N TYR A 181 -24.09 0.65 9.64
CA TYR A 181 -23.77 -0.01 8.38
C TYR A 181 -22.26 -0.21 8.22
N PHE A 182 -21.44 0.76 8.63
CA PHE A 182 -20.00 0.64 8.56
C PHE A 182 -19.46 -0.41 9.54
N THR A 183 -18.34 -1.02 9.19
CA THR A 183 -17.54 -1.80 10.12
C THR A 183 -16.80 -0.89 11.11
N GLY A 184 -16.19 -1.45 12.13
CA GLY A 184 -15.21 -0.75 12.94
C GLY A 184 -13.96 -0.36 12.14
N PRO A 185 -13.17 0.62 12.63
CA PRO A 185 -12.06 1.22 11.89
C PRO A 185 -11.07 0.22 11.29
N ALA A 186 -10.66 -0.79 12.05
CA ALA A 186 -9.68 -1.77 11.61
C ALA A 186 -10.17 -2.65 10.45
N HIS A 187 -11.48 -2.75 10.24
CA HIS A 187 -12.10 -3.63 9.25
C HIS A 187 -12.72 -2.89 8.06
N LEU A 188 -12.56 -1.56 7.98
CA LEU A 188 -13.03 -0.75 6.84
C LEU A 188 -12.53 -1.22 5.46
N PRO A 189 -11.32 -1.75 5.29
CA PRO A 189 -10.90 -2.29 3.99
C PRO A 189 -11.87 -3.30 3.39
N TRP A 190 -12.34 -4.25 4.18
CA TRP A 190 -13.28 -5.29 3.73
C TRP A 190 -14.70 -4.75 3.53
N HIS A 191 -15.09 -3.72 4.27
CA HIS A 191 -16.31 -2.98 4.00
C HIS A 191 -16.22 -2.25 2.65
N ARG A 192 -15.10 -1.58 2.37
CA ARG A 192 -14.84 -0.87 1.11
C ARG A 192 -14.81 -1.80 -0.11
N MET A 193 -14.39 -3.05 0.08
CA MET A 193 -14.39 -4.12 -0.96
C MET A 193 -15.71 -4.90 -1.06
N ILE A 194 -16.78 -4.46 -0.38
CA ILE A 194 -18.11 -5.10 -0.39
C ILE A 194 -18.14 -6.49 0.30
N ASN A 195 -17.11 -6.84 1.07
CA ASN A 195 -17.01 -8.16 1.68
C ASN A 195 -17.93 -8.32 2.90
N LEU A 196 -18.02 -7.29 3.76
CA LEU A 196 -18.81 -7.35 5.01
C LEU A 196 -19.26 -5.97 5.49
N ASP A 197 -20.36 -5.99 6.26
CA ASP A 197 -20.97 -4.85 6.93
C ASP A 197 -20.96 -5.03 8.45
N ARG A 198 -21.06 -3.94 9.21
CA ARG A 198 -21.39 -3.90 10.65
C ARG A 198 -20.34 -4.49 11.61
N TRP A 199 -19.40 -5.28 11.14
CA TRP A 199 -18.44 -5.98 12.01
C TRP A 199 -17.64 -5.00 12.86
N GLN A 200 -17.69 -5.16 14.19
CA GLN A 200 -17.00 -4.30 15.16
C GLN A 200 -17.43 -2.80 15.13
N GLY A 201 -18.51 -2.46 14.42
CA GLY A 201 -19.15 -1.14 14.48
C GLY A 201 -19.97 -0.93 15.76
N PRO A 202 -20.77 0.16 15.84
CA PRO A 202 -20.90 1.23 14.85
C PRO A 202 -19.65 2.11 14.75
N LEU A 203 -19.47 2.77 13.60
CA LEU A 203 -18.33 3.69 13.39
C LEU A 203 -18.60 5.01 14.14
N PRO A 204 -17.67 5.49 15.01
CA PRO A 204 -17.85 6.74 15.74
C PRO A 204 -17.87 7.97 14.81
N MET A 205 -18.69 8.99 15.12
CA MET A 205 -18.70 10.25 14.36
C MET A 205 -17.34 10.95 14.40
N ALA A 206 -16.68 10.96 15.55
CA ALA A 206 -15.34 11.54 15.70
C ALA A 206 -14.30 10.88 14.76
N TRP A 207 -14.47 9.59 14.45
CA TRP A 207 -13.63 8.91 13.44
C TRP A 207 -13.88 9.49 12.04
N LEU A 208 -15.14 9.64 11.63
CA LEU A 208 -15.51 10.20 10.32
C LEU A 208 -14.92 11.60 10.14
N GLU A 209 -15.11 12.48 11.14
CA GLU A 209 -14.59 13.85 11.12
C GLU A 209 -13.05 13.89 11.05
N HIS A 210 -12.38 13.06 11.86
CA HIS A 210 -10.92 12.97 11.85
C HIS A 210 -10.39 12.48 10.50
N GLN A 211 -10.98 11.43 9.93
CA GLN A 211 -10.54 10.86 8.67
C GLN A 211 -10.83 11.79 7.48
N GLU A 212 -11.90 12.59 7.53
CA GLU A 212 -12.16 13.63 6.53
C GLU A 212 -11.05 14.69 6.51
N MET A 213 -10.66 15.19 7.68
CA MET A 213 -9.56 16.16 7.78
C MET A 213 -8.22 15.56 7.34
N LEU A 214 -7.96 14.33 7.72
CA LEU A 214 -6.73 13.61 7.33
C LEU A 214 -6.67 13.43 5.82
N GLN A 215 -7.77 13.01 5.18
CA GLN A 215 -7.82 12.82 3.72
C GLN A 215 -7.59 14.14 2.95
N LYS A 216 -8.14 15.27 3.44
CA LYS A 216 -7.86 16.58 2.83
C LYS A 216 -6.36 16.87 2.79
N ASN A 217 -5.67 16.67 3.92
CA ASN A 217 -4.23 16.87 4.00
C ASN A 217 -3.44 15.89 3.10
N ILE A 218 -3.88 14.61 3.01
CA ILE A 218 -3.24 13.59 2.19
C ILE A 218 -3.30 14.00 0.71
N VAL A 219 -4.49 14.24 0.18
CA VAL A 219 -4.65 14.53 -1.26
C VAL A 219 -4.02 15.87 -1.65
N GLU A 220 -4.07 16.88 -0.79
CA GLU A 220 -3.39 18.15 -0.99
C GLU A 220 -1.87 17.91 -1.11
N ARG A 221 -1.29 17.18 -0.16
CA ARG A 221 0.14 16.89 -0.14
C ARG A 221 0.60 16.02 -1.31
N GLU A 222 -0.19 15.03 -1.70
CA GLU A 222 0.09 14.20 -2.88
C GLU A 222 0.14 15.05 -4.16
N ARG A 223 -0.83 15.96 -4.34
CA ARG A 223 -0.87 16.88 -5.49
C ARG A 223 0.29 17.87 -5.50
N GLU A 224 0.66 18.44 -4.35
CA GLU A 224 1.84 19.30 -4.20
C GLU A 224 3.13 18.61 -4.69
N LEU A 225 3.24 17.32 -4.46
CA LEU A 225 4.39 16.51 -4.90
C LEU A 225 4.17 15.85 -6.28
N GLY A 226 3.19 16.34 -7.06
CA GLY A 226 2.97 15.92 -8.44
C GLY A 226 2.38 14.51 -8.60
N MET A 227 1.68 14.00 -7.57
CA MET A 227 0.93 12.74 -7.67
C MET A 227 -0.52 13.01 -8.06
N ARG A 228 -1.17 12.00 -8.62
CA ARG A 228 -2.59 11.97 -8.95
C ARG A 228 -3.28 10.94 -8.05
N PRO A 229 -3.91 11.36 -6.94
CA PRO A 229 -4.65 10.47 -6.05
C PRO A 229 -5.73 9.67 -6.80
N VAL A 230 -5.76 8.35 -6.60
CA VAL A 230 -6.86 7.50 -7.06
C VAL A 230 -7.94 7.54 -5.98
N LEU A 231 -8.99 8.32 -6.21
CA LEU A 231 -10.13 8.45 -5.32
C LEU A 231 -11.16 7.34 -5.58
N PRO A 232 -11.98 6.92 -4.59
CA PRO A 232 -13.03 5.94 -4.84
C PRO A 232 -14.21 6.55 -5.62
N ALA A 233 -15.02 5.68 -6.24
CA ALA A 233 -16.34 6.03 -6.71
C ALA A 233 -17.34 4.90 -6.38
N PHE A 234 -18.62 5.09 -6.69
CA PHE A 234 -19.65 4.13 -6.31
C PHE A 234 -19.56 2.84 -7.12
N ALA A 235 -19.38 1.71 -6.45
CA ALA A 235 -19.28 0.38 -7.04
C ALA A 235 -20.55 -0.48 -6.88
N GLY A 236 -21.59 0.03 -6.20
CA GLY A 236 -22.84 -0.70 -5.97
C GLY A 236 -23.11 -1.13 -4.53
N HIS A 237 -22.15 -0.95 -3.60
CA HIS A 237 -22.32 -1.29 -2.18
C HIS A 237 -23.29 -0.33 -1.48
N VAL A 238 -24.36 -0.85 -0.87
CA VAL A 238 -25.42 -0.05 -0.24
C VAL A 238 -25.81 -0.58 1.13
N PRO A 239 -26.29 0.30 2.05
CA PRO A 239 -26.88 -0.14 3.32
C PRO A 239 -28.18 -0.93 3.11
N GLU A 240 -28.40 -2.00 3.87
CA GLU A 240 -29.67 -2.74 3.87
C GLU A 240 -30.89 -1.83 4.15
N ALA A 241 -30.73 -0.82 5.03
CA ALA A 241 -31.76 0.13 5.38
C ALA A 241 -32.30 0.93 4.19
N LEU A 242 -31.56 0.98 3.07
CA LEU A 242 -31.98 1.66 1.85
C LEU A 242 -33.26 1.03 1.24
N LYS A 243 -33.47 -0.28 1.45
CA LYS A 243 -34.69 -1.00 1.02
C LYS A 243 -35.96 -0.41 1.62
N ARG A 244 -35.89 0.17 2.83
CA ARG A 244 -37.03 0.84 3.47
C ARG A 244 -37.46 2.09 2.73
N LEU A 245 -36.50 2.83 2.16
CA LEU A 245 -36.75 4.08 1.44
C LEU A 245 -37.05 3.83 -0.04
N PHE A 246 -36.47 2.79 -0.60
CA PHE A 246 -36.60 2.42 -2.04
C PHE A 246 -36.97 0.93 -2.14
N PRO A 247 -38.22 0.55 -1.82
CA PRO A 247 -38.63 -0.86 -1.78
C PRO A 247 -38.59 -1.54 -3.18
N GLU A 248 -38.69 -0.77 -4.25
CA GLU A 248 -38.63 -1.27 -5.64
C GLU A 248 -37.21 -1.37 -6.18
N ALA A 249 -36.19 -0.87 -5.46
CA ALA A 249 -34.80 -0.92 -5.91
C ALA A 249 -34.28 -2.37 -5.93
N ARG A 250 -33.53 -2.70 -6.97
CA ARG A 250 -32.94 -4.03 -7.16
C ARG A 250 -31.69 -4.19 -6.29
N ILE A 251 -31.91 -4.38 -4.97
CA ILE A 251 -30.85 -4.57 -3.99
C ILE A 251 -30.80 -6.04 -3.59
N SER A 252 -29.68 -6.70 -3.91
CA SER A 252 -29.39 -8.10 -3.57
C SER A 252 -28.54 -8.20 -2.30
N ARG A 253 -28.76 -9.25 -1.52
CA ARG A 253 -27.86 -9.63 -0.42
C ARG A 253 -26.76 -10.50 -1.00
N MET A 254 -25.51 -10.14 -0.72
CA MET A 254 -24.34 -10.82 -1.29
C MET A 254 -24.06 -12.16 -0.58
N SER A 255 -23.18 -12.98 -1.14
CA SER A 255 -22.68 -14.21 -0.52
C SER A 255 -21.95 -13.93 0.80
N SER A 256 -21.84 -14.93 1.68
CA SER A 256 -21.03 -14.80 2.90
C SER A 256 -19.54 -14.80 2.55
N TRP A 257 -18.78 -13.95 3.19
CA TRP A 257 -17.34 -13.83 2.99
C TRP A 257 -16.54 -14.29 4.20
N GLY A 258 -15.37 -14.93 4.00
CA GLY A 258 -14.39 -15.25 5.01
C GLY A 258 -14.91 -16.06 6.23
N GLY A 259 -16.03 -16.77 6.11
CA GLY A 259 -16.66 -17.52 7.20
C GLY A 259 -17.43 -16.67 8.20
N PHE A 260 -17.68 -15.40 7.90
CA PHE A 260 -18.55 -14.53 8.71
C PHE A 260 -20.00 -14.99 8.67
N LYS A 261 -20.75 -14.71 9.76
CA LYS A 261 -22.17 -15.02 9.86
C LYS A 261 -23.00 -14.15 8.93
N ASP A 262 -24.20 -14.59 8.63
CA ASP A 262 -25.16 -13.93 7.74
C ASP A 262 -25.47 -12.47 8.12
N ASP A 263 -25.40 -12.11 9.42
CA ASP A 263 -25.66 -10.75 9.90
C ASP A 263 -24.66 -9.70 9.36
N TYR A 264 -23.51 -10.16 8.86
CA TYR A 264 -22.43 -9.31 8.35
C TYR A 264 -22.33 -9.28 6.83
N ARG A 265 -23.26 -9.94 6.12
CA ARG A 265 -23.31 -9.94 4.66
C ARG A 265 -23.67 -8.55 4.13
N SER A 266 -22.97 -8.13 3.11
CA SER A 266 -23.19 -6.86 2.40
C SER A 266 -24.40 -6.91 1.46
N PHE A 267 -24.78 -5.74 0.95
CA PHE A 267 -25.85 -5.57 -0.02
C PHE A 267 -25.35 -4.81 -1.24
N PHE A 268 -25.85 -5.20 -2.40
CA PHE A 268 -25.42 -4.67 -3.68
C PHE A 268 -26.61 -4.19 -4.50
N LEU A 269 -26.52 -2.96 -5.00
CA LEU A 269 -27.48 -2.35 -5.91
C LEU A 269 -27.08 -2.68 -7.35
N ASP A 270 -28.02 -3.25 -8.11
CA ASP A 270 -27.84 -3.55 -9.54
C ASP A 270 -27.47 -2.27 -10.31
N PRO A 271 -26.37 -2.25 -11.07
CA PRO A 271 -25.97 -1.08 -11.86
C PRO A 271 -27.03 -0.56 -12.82
N MET A 272 -27.91 -1.43 -13.36
CA MET A 272 -29.01 -1.04 -14.23
C MET A 272 -30.23 -0.49 -13.49
N ASP A 273 -30.20 -0.36 -12.17
CA ASP A 273 -31.23 0.36 -11.40
C ASP A 273 -31.01 1.87 -11.53
N SER A 274 -32.08 2.64 -11.74
CA SER A 274 -31.99 4.10 -11.85
C SER A 274 -31.43 4.78 -10.59
N LEU A 275 -31.59 4.15 -9.44
CA LEU A 275 -31.04 4.62 -8.18
C LEU A 275 -29.48 4.59 -8.19
N PHE A 276 -28.86 3.69 -8.98
CA PHE A 276 -27.40 3.61 -9.10
C PHE A 276 -26.83 4.91 -9.63
N ALA A 277 -27.33 5.41 -10.76
CA ALA A 277 -26.86 6.68 -11.34
C ALA A 277 -27.06 7.86 -10.38
N ARG A 278 -28.20 7.89 -9.67
CA ARG A 278 -28.48 8.93 -8.67
C ARG A 278 -27.48 8.91 -7.52
N ILE A 279 -27.16 7.72 -6.98
CA ILE A 279 -26.17 7.58 -5.90
C ILE A 279 -24.78 7.96 -6.41
N GLN A 280 -24.38 7.50 -7.61
CA GLN A 280 -23.10 7.88 -8.20
C GLN A 280 -22.94 9.40 -8.32
N THR A 281 -23.97 10.09 -8.81
CA THR A 281 -23.94 11.57 -8.90
C THR A 281 -23.76 12.20 -7.52
N MET A 282 -24.56 11.78 -6.54
CA MET A 282 -24.46 12.33 -5.16
C MET A 282 -23.08 12.06 -4.54
N PHE A 283 -22.51 10.87 -4.80
CA PHE A 283 -21.19 10.51 -4.31
C PHE A 283 -20.10 11.39 -4.94
N MET A 284 -20.13 11.57 -6.26
CA MET A 284 -19.17 12.40 -6.99
C MET A 284 -19.26 13.88 -6.57
N GLU A 285 -20.46 14.40 -6.34
CA GLU A 285 -20.67 15.75 -5.82
C GLU A 285 -20.02 15.94 -4.45
N GLU A 286 -20.34 15.08 -3.48
CA GLU A 286 -19.82 15.17 -2.11
C GLU A 286 -18.29 14.97 -2.09
N GLN A 287 -17.77 13.99 -2.83
CA GLN A 287 -16.33 13.74 -2.90
C GLN A 287 -15.56 14.90 -3.52
N THR A 288 -16.06 15.46 -4.63
CA THR A 288 -15.43 16.60 -5.30
C THR A 288 -15.45 17.84 -4.39
N MET A 289 -16.55 18.06 -3.66
CA MET A 289 -16.64 19.14 -2.68
C MET A 289 -15.63 18.98 -1.53
N LEU A 290 -15.40 17.75 -1.05
CA LEU A 290 -14.53 17.49 0.11
C LEU A 290 -13.06 17.42 -0.28
N TYR A 291 -12.73 16.75 -1.38
CA TYR A 291 -11.37 16.32 -1.72
C TYR A 291 -10.90 16.78 -3.11
N GLY A 292 -11.77 17.43 -3.90
CA GLY A 292 -11.46 17.74 -5.29
C GLY A 292 -11.48 16.50 -6.20
N THR A 293 -10.89 16.63 -7.38
CA THR A 293 -10.74 15.52 -8.34
C THR A 293 -9.43 15.61 -9.11
N ASP A 294 -8.89 14.43 -9.45
CA ASP A 294 -7.76 14.23 -10.37
C ASP A 294 -8.21 13.40 -11.59
N HIS A 295 -9.52 13.24 -11.76
CA HIS A 295 -10.16 12.46 -12.84
C HIS A 295 -9.78 10.97 -12.85
N VAL A 296 -9.36 10.40 -11.71
CA VAL A 296 -8.94 9.00 -11.57
C VAL A 296 -9.70 8.37 -10.41
N TYR A 297 -10.46 7.30 -10.71
CA TYR A 297 -11.38 6.72 -9.75
C TYR A 297 -11.25 5.20 -9.67
N GLY A 298 -11.01 4.69 -8.45
CA GLY A 298 -11.02 3.26 -8.13
C GLY A 298 -12.45 2.76 -7.97
N ILE A 299 -12.85 1.81 -8.81
CA ILE A 299 -14.16 1.15 -8.73
C ILE A 299 -13.94 -0.34 -8.95
N ASP A 300 -14.28 -1.16 -7.96
CA ASP A 300 -14.06 -2.60 -7.98
C ASP A 300 -15.37 -3.35 -7.75
N PRO A 301 -16.29 -3.38 -8.75
CA PRO A 301 -17.50 -4.17 -8.66
C PRO A 301 -17.13 -5.65 -8.73
N PHE A 302 -17.84 -6.48 -7.97
CA PHE A 302 -17.70 -7.95 -8.01
C PHE A 302 -16.31 -8.48 -7.61
N ASN A 303 -15.56 -7.77 -6.77
CA ASN A 303 -14.16 -8.14 -6.45
C ASN A 303 -14.05 -9.56 -5.84
N GLU A 304 -14.81 -9.84 -4.78
CA GLU A 304 -14.90 -11.15 -4.13
C GLU A 304 -16.36 -11.54 -3.85
N VAL A 305 -17.28 -11.02 -4.65
CA VAL A 305 -18.73 -11.27 -4.57
C VAL A 305 -19.27 -11.57 -5.97
N ASP A 306 -20.27 -12.44 -6.01
CA ASP A 306 -20.89 -12.82 -7.28
C ASP A 306 -21.68 -11.66 -7.89
N PRO A 307 -21.58 -11.40 -9.20
CA PRO A 307 -22.49 -10.49 -9.89
C PRO A 307 -23.91 -11.06 -9.88
N PRO A 308 -24.96 -10.23 -10.06
CA PRO A 308 -26.35 -10.69 -10.21
C PRO A 308 -26.54 -11.70 -11.33
N SER A 309 -25.72 -11.67 -12.37
CA SER A 309 -25.71 -12.64 -13.47
C SER A 309 -24.31 -12.82 -14.06
N TRP A 310 -23.98 -14.05 -14.40
CA TRP A 310 -22.72 -14.41 -15.08
C TRP A 310 -22.84 -14.39 -16.62
N GLU A 311 -23.97 -13.95 -17.18
CA GLU A 311 -24.13 -13.83 -18.63
C GLU A 311 -23.22 -12.70 -19.16
N PRO A 312 -22.46 -12.94 -20.25
CA PRO A 312 -21.55 -11.94 -20.81
C PRO A 312 -22.23 -10.60 -21.16
N ASP A 313 -23.46 -10.65 -21.65
CA ASP A 313 -24.24 -9.45 -21.99
C ASP A 313 -24.58 -8.62 -20.74
N PHE A 314 -24.91 -9.29 -19.62
CA PHE A 314 -25.12 -8.61 -18.34
C PHE A 314 -23.85 -7.93 -17.84
N LEU A 315 -22.72 -8.65 -17.88
CA LEU A 315 -21.43 -8.12 -17.43
C LEU A 315 -21.00 -6.92 -18.28
N ALA A 316 -21.21 -6.99 -19.60
CA ALA A 316 -20.94 -5.87 -20.50
C ALA A 316 -21.84 -4.66 -20.19
N GLU A 317 -23.14 -4.88 -19.96
CA GLU A 317 -24.08 -3.80 -19.63
C GLU A 317 -23.77 -3.17 -18.27
N ALA A 318 -23.42 -3.98 -17.25
CA ALA A 318 -22.99 -3.49 -15.94
C ALA A 318 -21.76 -2.60 -16.06
N ALA A 319 -20.71 -3.04 -16.78
CA ALA A 319 -19.50 -2.23 -16.98
C ALA A 319 -19.79 -0.93 -17.74
N ARG A 320 -20.64 -0.98 -18.79
CA ARG A 320 -21.06 0.20 -19.57
C ARG A 320 -21.81 1.19 -18.70
N THR A 321 -22.74 0.73 -17.87
CA THR A 321 -23.54 1.58 -16.99
C THR A 321 -22.68 2.23 -15.90
N ILE A 322 -21.82 1.46 -15.24
CA ILE A 322 -20.87 2.01 -14.26
C ILE A 322 -20.01 3.09 -14.91
N TYR A 323 -19.45 2.84 -16.08
CA TYR A 323 -18.61 3.81 -16.77
C TYR A 323 -19.40 5.04 -17.23
N SER A 324 -20.60 4.88 -17.81
CA SER A 324 -21.40 6.01 -18.26
C SER A 324 -21.83 6.91 -17.10
N THR A 325 -22.30 6.33 -15.99
CA THR A 325 -22.67 7.11 -14.80
C THR A 325 -21.48 7.86 -14.18
N LEU A 326 -20.27 7.30 -14.30
CA LEU A 326 -19.06 7.99 -13.89
C LEU A 326 -18.74 9.19 -14.80
N THR A 327 -18.80 8.98 -16.13
CA THR A 327 -18.47 10.03 -17.13
C THR A 327 -19.54 11.09 -17.31
N ASP A 328 -20.79 10.79 -16.94
CA ASP A 328 -21.86 11.79 -16.88
C ASP A 328 -21.54 12.88 -15.82
N ASN A 329 -20.80 12.51 -14.78
CA ASN A 329 -20.37 13.44 -13.72
C ASN A 329 -18.96 14.01 -13.98
N ASP A 330 -18.05 13.23 -14.59
CA ASP A 330 -16.71 13.64 -14.93
C ASP A 330 -16.28 13.09 -16.31
N PRO A 331 -16.44 13.88 -17.40
CA PRO A 331 -16.11 13.45 -18.76
C PRO A 331 -14.64 13.04 -18.97
N GLN A 332 -13.73 13.45 -18.07
CA GLN A 332 -12.33 13.09 -18.12
C GLN A 332 -12.00 11.82 -17.34
N ALA A 333 -12.98 11.23 -16.66
CA ALA A 333 -12.77 10.10 -15.74
C ALA A 333 -11.98 8.96 -16.37
N LEU A 334 -10.99 8.48 -15.63
CA LEU A 334 -10.28 7.23 -15.82
C LEU A 334 -10.71 6.27 -14.71
N TRP A 335 -11.30 5.14 -15.08
CA TRP A 335 -11.66 4.08 -14.15
C TRP A 335 -10.44 3.20 -13.88
N VAL A 336 -10.03 3.05 -12.62
CA VAL A 336 -9.00 2.11 -12.17
C VAL A 336 -9.68 0.91 -11.53
N GLN A 337 -9.30 -0.30 -11.96
CA GLN A 337 -9.89 -1.54 -11.48
C GLN A 337 -8.84 -2.59 -11.13
N MET A 338 -9.02 -3.27 -9.99
CA MET A 338 -8.27 -4.47 -9.62
C MET A 338 -8.63 -5.65 -10.53
N THR A 339 -7.64 -6.47 -10.88
CA THR A 339 -7.86 -7.73 -11.60
C THR A 339 -7.88 -8.95 -10.69
N TRP A 340 -7.92 -8.74 -9.37
CA TRP A 340 -8.00 -9.80 -8.36
C TRP A 340 -9.15 -10.77 -8.61
N LEU A 341 -10.33 -10.26 -9.00
CA LEU A 341 -11.49 -11.07 -9.35
C LEU A 341 -11.18 -12.09 -10.48
N PHE A 342 -10.39 -11.73 -11.47
CA PHE A 342 -10.01 -12.64 -12.58
C PHE A 342 -8.97 -13.67 -12.16
N TYR A 343 -8.25 -13.44 -11.06
CA TYR A 343 -7.30 -14.37 -10.48
C TYR A 343 -7.96 -15.33 -9.49
N ILE A 344 -8.76 -14.82 -8.54
CA ILE A 344 -9.28 -15.61 -7.43
C ILE A 344 -10.43 -16.52 -7.85
N ASP A 345 -11.23 -16.13 -8.82
CA ASP A 345 -12.37 -16.87 -9.31
C ASP A 345 -12.30 -17.17 -10.83
N GLN A 346 -11.23 -17.87 -11.24
CA GLN A 346 -11.02 -18.29 -12.63
C GLN A 346 -12.10 -19.24 -13.16
N ALA A 347 -12.86 -19.88 -12.28
CA ALA A 347 -13.94 -20.78 -12.67
C ALA A 347 -15.12 -20.02 -13.29
N HIS A 348 -15.46 -18.87 -12.73
CA HIS A 348 -16.55 -18.04 -13.24
C HIS A 348 -16.06 -16.96 -14.21
N TRP A 349 -14.93 -16.31 -13.95
CA TRP A 349 -14.35 -15.32 -14.84
C TRP A 349 -13.61 -15.96 -16.01
N THR A 350 -14.37 -16.53 -16.93
CA THR A 350 -13.85 -17.09 -18.19
C THR A 350 -13.45 -16.00 -19.19
N GLN A 351 -12.59 -16.32 -20.16
CA GLN A 351 -12.16 -15.35 -21.18
C GLN A 351 -13.31 -14.61 -21.89
N PRO A 352 -14.43 -15.27 -22.31
CA PRO A 352 -15.56 -14.55 -22.91
C PRO A 352 -16.20 -13.53 -21.96
N ARG A 353 -16.32 -13.85 -20.67
CA ARG A 353 -16.88 -12.95 -19.65
C ARG A 353 -15.97 -11.76 -19.38
N ILE A 354 -14.67 -12.01 -19.20
CA ILE A 354 -13.68 -10.94 -19.05
C ILE A 354 -13.68 -10.03 -20.27
N LYS A 355 -13.67 -10.60 -21.47
CA LYS A 355 -13.69 -9.84 -22.73
C LYS A 355 -14.96 -8.98 -22.87
N ALA A 356 -16.12 -9.51 -22.49
CA ALA A 356 -17.38 -8.77 -22.52
C ALA A 356 -17.38 -7.60 -21.54
N PHE A 357 -16.92 -7.83 -20.30
CA PHE A 357 -16.82 -6.81 -19.27
C PHE A 357 -15.84 -5.68 -19.66
N LEU A 358 -14.60 -6.02 -20.02
CA LEU A 358 -13.56 -5.05 -20.37
C LEU A 358 -13.84 -4.32 -21.68
N GLY A 359 -14.41 -5.01 -22.66
CA GLY A 359 -14.73 -4.46 -23.99
C GLY A 359 -15.91 -3.49 -24.00
N ALA A 360 -16.69 -3.43 -22.92
CA ALA A 360 -17.81 -2.51 -22.79
C ALA A 360 -17.38 -1.07 -22.42
N VAL A 361 -16.16 -0.89 -21.96
CA VAL A 361 -15.57 0.42 -21.63
C VAL A 361 -14.65 0.87 -22.78
N PRO A 362 -14.69 2.14 -23.20
CA PRO A 362 -13.82 2.64 -24.27
C PRO A 362 -12.34 2.40 -23.96
N ARG A 363 -11.58 2.05 -24.99
CA ARG A 363 -10.14 1.79 -24.84
C ARG A 363 -9.41 3.01 -24.26
N GLY A 364 -8.55 2.77 -23.27
CA GLY A 364 -7.80 3.81 -22.58
C GLY A 364 -8.58 4.53 -21.48
N ARG A 365 -9.81 4.12 -21.19
CA ARG A 365 -10.65 4.68 -20.12
C ARG A 365 -10.81 3.75 -18.92
N LEU A 366 -10.25 2.54 -19.00
CA LEU A 366 -10.19 1.56 -17.92
C LEU A 366 -8.73 1.14 -17.74
N LEU A 367 -8.13 1.54 -16.64
CA LEU A 367 -6.77 1.18 -16.23
C LEU A 367 -6.83 -0.01 -15.29
N LEU A 368 -6.26 -1.13 -15.71
CA LEU A 368 -6.29 -2.38 -14.95
C LEU A 368 -5.03 -2.52 -14.08
N LEU A 369 -5.19 -2.94 -12.84
CA LEU A 369 -4.10 -3.32 -11.97
C LEU A 369 -3.92 -4.83 -12.05
N ASP A 370 -2.84 -5.33 -12.71
CA ASP A 370 -2.51 -6.77 -12.74
C ASP A 370 -1.99 -7.19 -11.37
N TYR A 371 -2.90 -7.58 -10.51
CA TYR A 371 -2.85 -7.42 -9.06
C TYR A 371 -1.81 -8.28 -8.34
N PHE A 372 -1.44 -9.45 -8.91
CA PHE A 372 -0.51 -10.43 -8.33
C PHE A 372 0.48 -10.93 -9.38
N ALA A 373 1.05 -9.98 -10.15
CA ALA A 373 1.81 -10.30 -11.36
C ALA A 373 3.15 -11.01 -11.09
N GLU A 374 3.74 -10.87 -9.90
CA GLU A 374 4.92 -11.63 -9.51
C GLU A 374 4.66 -13.14 -9.38
N ASN A 375 3.40 -13.53 -9.25
CA ASN A 375 2.97 -14.94 -9.19
C ASN A 375 2.22 -15.34 -10.46
N THR A 376 1.15 -14.61 -10.80
CA THR A 376 0.25 -14.93 -11.91
C THR A 376 -0.03 -13.67 -12.72
N GLU A 377 0.54 -13.59 -13.91
CA GLU A 377 0.32 -12.50 -14.87
C GLU A 377 -0.98 -12.74 -15.63
N VAL A 378 -2.09 -12.11 -15.19
CA VAL A 378 -3.41 -12.24 -15.82
C VAL A 378 -3.39 -11.60 -17.22
N TRP A 379 -2.58 -10.56 -17.43
CA TRP A 379 -2.44 -9.92 -18.74
C TRP A 379 -2.01 -10.89 -19.84
N ARG A 380 -1.16 -11.90 -19.53
CA ARG A 380 -0.77 -12.93 -20.51
C ARG A 380 -1.92 -13.87 -20.90
N LYS A 381 -2.86 -14.10 -19.94
CA LYS A 381 -4.02 -14.99 -20.17
C LYS A 381 -5.16 -14.31 -20.91
N THR A 382 -5.15 -12.99 -21.01
CA THR A 382 -6.21 -12.14 -21.54
C THR A 382 -5.77 -11.33 -22.77
N ASP A 383 -4.73 -11.77 -23.46
CA ASP A 383 -4.19 -11.07 -24.63
C ASP A 383 -3.99 -9.57 -24.35
N SER A 384 -3.16 -9.27 -23.32
CA SER A 384 -2.93 -7.92 -22.79
C SER A 384 -4.23 -7.16 -22.50
N TYR A 385 -5.14 -7.82 -21.77
CA TYR A 385 -6.45 -7.29 -21.40
C TYR A 385 -7.27 -6.78 -22.59
N TYR A 386 -7.13 -7.47 -23.73
CA TYR A 386 -7.80 -7.12 -24.99
C TYR A 386 -7.53 -5.68 -25.42
N GLY A 387 -6.36 -5.13 -25.03
CA GLY A 387 -5.90 -3.81 -25.39
C GLY A 387 -6.30 -2.68 -24.43
N GLN A 388 -6.90 -2.95 -23.28
CA GLN A 388 -7.01 -1.98 -22.21
C GLN A 388 -5.64 -1.74 -21.55
N PRO A 389 -5.30 -0.52 -21.12
CA PRO A 389 -4.06 -0.24 -20.41
C PRO A 389 -4.01 -0.96 -19.07
N PHE A 390 -2.81 -1.41 -18.68
CA PHE A 390 -2.61 -2.05 -17.39
C PHE A 390 -1.32 -1.62 -16.68
N VAL A 391 -1.33 -1.75 -15.36
CA VAL A 391 -0.18 -1.60 -14.47
C VAL A 391 0.23 -3.00 -14.01
N TRP A 392 1.49 -3.37 -14.23
CA TRP A 392 2.08 -4.57 -13.65
C TRP A 392 2.28 -4.35 -12.15
N CYS A 393 1.63 -5.11 -11.29
CA CYS A 393 1.65 -4.88 -9.85
C CYS A 393 2.25 -6.06 -9.08
N TYR A 394 3.13 -5.72 -8.14
CA TYR A 394 3.67 -6.62 -7.13
C TYR A 394 2.78 -6.59 -5.89
N LEU A 395 2.19 -7.72 -5.50
CA LEU A 395 1.41 -7.82 -4.28
C LEU A 395 2.32 -8.07 -3.07
N GLY A 396 3.15 -9.09 -3.14
CA GLY A 396 4.14 -9.43 -2.12
C GLY A 396 3.52 -9.88 -0.81
N ASN A 397 3.30 -8.98 0.13
CA ASN A 397 2.73 -9.30 1.42
C ASN A 397 1.20 -9.32 1.39
N PHE A 398 0.62 -10.48 1.61
CA PHE A 398 -0.76 -10.60 2.06
C PHE A 398 -0.89 -10.11 3.51
N GLY A 399 -2.09 -9.67 3.90
CA GLY A 399 -2.35 -9.26 5.27
C GLY A 399 -2.07 -10.35 6.29
N GLY A 400 -1.47 -9.96 7.40
CA GLY A 400 -1.02 -10.90 8.43
C GLY A 400 0.24 -11.68 8.09
N ASN A 401 0.78 -11.59 6.87
CA ASN A 401 2.07 -12.17 6.52
C ASN A 401 3.19 -11.41 7.23
N THR A 402 3.95 -12.11 8.05
CA THR A 402 5.07 -11.54 8.81
C THR A 402 6.40 -12.21 8.52
N MET A 403 6.45 -13.17 7.57
CA MET A 403 7.68 -13.86 7.18
C MET A 403 8.41 -13.10 6.07
N LEU A 404 9.74 -13.24 6.06
CA LEU A 404 10.57 -12.79 4.95
C LEU A 404 10.28 -13.65 3.72
N ALA A 405 9.86 -13.02 2.65
CA ALA A 405 9.52 -13.67 1.38
C ALA A 405 9.60 -12.68 0.20
N GLY A 406 9.72 -13.23 -0.99
CA GLY A 406 9.77 -12.50 -2.26
C GLY A 406 10.49 -13.34 -3.31
N ASN A 407 10.25 -13.06 -4.59
CA ASN A 407 10.92 -13.69 -5.74
C ASN A 407 11.69 -12.63 -6.54
N MET A 408 12.70 -12.02 -5.92
CA MET A 408 13.31 -10.77 -6.37
C MET A 408 13.89 -10.85 -7.80
N ALA A 409 14.69 -11.87 -8.11
CA ALA A 409 15.26 -12.05 -9.43
C ALA A 409 14.18 -12.29 -10.51
N GLU A 410 13.19 -13.12 -10.19
CA GLU A 410 12.06 -13.42 -11.08
C GLU A 410 11.18 -12.18 -11.30
N THR A 411 10.92 -11.39 -10.26
CA THR A 411 10.17 -10.13 -10.36
C THR A 411 10.82 -9.18 -11.36
N GLY A 412 12.14 -8.97 -11.29
CA GLY A 412 12.85 -8.13 -12.26
C GLY A 412 12.74 -8.65 -13.70
N GLN A 413 12.83 -9.98 -13.89
CA GLN A 413 12.66 -10.62 -15.21
C GLN A 413 11.25 -10.47 -15.75
N ARG A 414 10.21 -10.65 -14.90
CA ARG A 414 8.80 -10.50 -15.30
C ARG A 414 8.47 -9.05 -15.68
N ILE A 415 8.96 -8.06 -14.93
CA ILE A 415 8.81 -6.65 -15.27
C ILE A 415 9.47 -6.35 -16.63
N ALA A 416 10.73 -6.78 -16.84
CA ALA A 416 11.42 -6.61 -18.11
C ALA A 416 10.68 -7.26 -19.28
N SER A 417 10.14 -8.47 -19.08
CA SER A 417 9.33 -9.17 -20.07
C SER A 417 8.00 -8.45 -20.33
N ALA A 418 7.34 -7.92 -19.30
CA ALA A 418 6.10 -7.15 -19.47
C ALA A 418 6.34 -5.87 -20.27
N LEU A 419 7.44 -5.17 -20.03
CA LEU A 419 7.83 -3.98 -20.79
C LEU A 419 8.14 -4.30 -22.26
N ALA A 420 8.69 -5.49 -22.55
CA ALA A 420 9.00 -5.93 -23.92
C ALA A 420 7.76 -6.48 -24.65
N ASP A 421 6.96 -7.32 -23.98
CA ASP A 421 5.88 -8.12 -24.57
C ASP A 421 4.49 -7.51 -24.41
N GLY A 422 4.28 -6.64 -23.41
CA GLY A 422 2.98 -6.03 -23.10
C GLY A 422 2.51 -5.01 -24.14
N GLY A 423 3.36 -4.67 -25.09
CA GLY A 423 3.08 -3.77 -26.20
C GLY A 423 2.66 -2.39 -25.69
N CYS A 424 1.74 -1.74 -26.39
CA CYS A 424 1.20 -0.44 -25.98
C CYS A 424 0.14 -0.52 -24.84
N SER A 425 -0.18 -1.72 -24.35
CA SER A 425 -1.15 -1.89 -23.25
C SER A 425 -0.50 -1.76 -21.88
N ILE A 426 0.80 -2.04 -21.71
CA ILE A 426 1.46 -1.76 -20.46
C ILE A 426 1.65 -0.25 -20.30
N SER A 427 1.07 0.33 -19.26
CA SER A 427 1.16 1.75 -18.97
C SER A 427 1.76 2.04 -17.59
N GLY A 428 1.97 1.01 -16.76
CA GLY A 428 2.48 1.23 -15.42
C GLY A 428 3.21 0.04 -14.79
N ILE A 429 3.96 0.35 -13.74
CA ILE A 429 4.57 -0.58 -12.78
C ILE A 429 4.21 -0.09 -11.38
N GLY A 430 3.85 -1.00 -10.49
CA GLY A 430 3.46 -0.62 -9.15
C GLY A 430 3.38 -1.77 -8.17
N SER A 431 2.75 -1.52 -7.03
CA SER A 431 2.52 -2.51 -5.98
C SER A 431 1.14 -2.38 -5.36
N THR A 432 0.50 -3.52 -5.17
CA THR A 432 -0.84 -3.69 -4.60
C THR A 432 -0.79 -4.47 -3.28
N LEU A 433 0.20 -4.14 -2.47
CA LEU A 433 0.52 -4.81 -1.21
C LEU A 433 -0.60 -4.67 -0.17
N GLU A 434 -0.92 -5.74 0.54
CA GLU A 434 -1.91 -5.67 1.64
C GLU A 434 -1.30 -5.14 2.94
N ALA A 435 0.01 -5.36 3.15
CA ALA A 435 0.75 -4.85 4.31
C ALA A 435 2.20 -4.54 3.94
N MET A 436 2.83 -3.58 4.64
CA MET A 436 4.19 -3.12 4.34
C MET A 436 5.26 -3.67 5.29
N ASP A 437 4.88 -4.53 6.23
CA ASP A 437 5.56 -4.67 7.51
C ASP A 437 6.90 -5.39 7.49
N CYS A 438 7.21 -6.27 6.53
CA CYS A 438 8.40 -7.12 6.65
C CYS A 438 9.34 -7.18 5.44
N ASN A 439 8.90 -6.76 4.25
CA ASN A 439 9.70 -6.91 3.02
C ASN A 439 9.91 -5.59 2.25
N PRO A 440 10.36 -4.50 2.90
CA PRO A 440 10.47 -3.18 2.26
C PRO A 440 11.40 -3.16 1.04
N LEU A 441 12.43 -4.03 0.99
CA LEU A 441 13.34 -4.09 -0.15
C LEU A 441 12.61 -4.45 -1.46
N MET A 442 11.57 -5.29 -1.40
CA MET A 442 10.86 -5.73 -2.60
C MET A 442 10.11 -4.57 -3.25
N TYR A 443 9.46 -3.72 -2.45
CA TYR A 443 8.69 -2.58 -2.98
C TYR A 443 9.60 -1.54 -3.63
N GLU A 444 10.71 -1.19 -2.99
CA GLU A 444 11.67 -0.25 -3.60
C GLU A 444 12.35 -0.83 -4.84
N TYR A 445 12.62 -2.15 -4.86
CA TYR A 445 13.16 -2.81 -6.04
C TYR A 445 12.20 -2.76 -7.23
N VAL A 446 10.91 -3.02 -7.00
CA VAL A 446 9.87 -2.91 -8.05
C VAL A 446 9.80 -1.49 -8.60
N LEU A 447 9.79 -0.48 -7.74
CA LEU A 447 9.71 0.92 -8.15
C LEU A 447 10.96 1.39 -8.90
N ASP A 448 12.16 0.95 -8.51
CA ASP A 448 13.39 1.29 -9.22
C ASP A 448 13.45 0.67 -10.63
N ASN A 449 12.78 -0.49 -10.87
CA ASN A 449 12.62 -1.06 -12.21
C ASN A 449 11.75 -0.19 -13.15
N ALA A 450 10.92 0.71 -12.62
CA ALA A 450 10.19 1.69 -13.43
C ALA A 450 11.08 2.82 -13.99
N TRP A 451 12.32 2.95 -13.51
CA TRP A 451 13.26 4.02 -13.85
C TRP A 451 14.58 3.52 -14.47
N SER A 452 14.74 2.23 -14.72
CA SER A 452 15.98 1.66 -15.22
C SER A 452 15.74 0.51 -16.21
N GLU A 453 16.20 0.66 -17.44
CA GLU A 453 16.13 -0.39 -18.48
C GLU A 453 16.96 -1.65 -18.14
N SER A 454 17.99 -1.50 -17.30
CA SER A 454 18.89 -2.59 -16.91
C SER A 454 19.37 -2.41 -15.47
N LEU A 455 18.60 -2.95 -14.52
CA LEU A 455 18.96 -2.91 -13.11
C LEU A 455 19.80 -4.13 -12.73
N SER A 456 21.08 -3.91 -12.43
CA SER A 456 21.92 -4.99 -11.89
C SER A 456 21.47 -5.35 -10.50
N LEU A 457 20.87 -6.55 -10.33
CA LEU A 457 20.36 -7.01 -9.04
C LEU A 457 21.43 -6.95 -7.95
N LYS A 458 22.65 -7.46 -8.24
CA LYS A 458 23.75 -7.42 -7.27
C LYS A 458 24.11 -6.00 -6.84
N ALA A 459 24.29 -5.08 -7.79
CA ALA A 459 24.65 -3.69 -7.48
C ALA A 459 23.53 -2.98 -6.72
N TRP A 460 22.28 -3.28 -7.03
CA TRP A 460 21.12 -2.74 -6.32
C TRP A 460 21.08 -3.23 -4.87
N VAL A 461 21.30 -4.53 -4.64
CA VAL A 461 21.35 -5.13 -3.29
C VAL A 461 22.51 -4.58 -2.48
N ASP A 462 23.68 -4.37 -3.09
CA ASP A 462 24.82 -3.73 -2.42
C ASP A 462 24.48 -2.28 -2.00
N SER A 463 23.81 -1.50 -2.86
CA SER A 463 23.33 -0.15 -2.53
C SER A 463 22.23 -0.18 -1.44
N TRP A 464 21.31 -1.14 -1.49
CA TRP A 464 20.33 -1.37 -0.44
C TRP A 464 21.02 -1.60 0.91
N ALA A 465 21.96 -2.53 0.95
CA ALA A 465 22.71 -2.85 2.16
C ALA A 465 23.45 -1.64 2.75
N ASP A 466 24.07 -0.82 1.89
CA ASP A 466 24.84 0.35 2.30
C ASP A 466 23.96 1.43 2.93
N ARG A 467 22.81 1.75 2.31
CA ARG A 467 21.92 2.79 2.83
C ARG A 467 21.22 2.38 4.14
N ARG A 468 21.01 1.08 4.37
CA ARG A 468 20.44 0.57 5.63
C ARG A 468 21.36 0.83 6.82
N VAL A 469 22.67 0.87 6.61
CA VAL A 469 23.68 1.15 7.64
C VAL A 469 24.33 2.53 7.53
N GLY A 470 24.02 3.29 6.47
CA GLY A 470 24.50 4.66 6.26
C GLY A 470 25.91 4.76 5.66
N LYS A 471 26.51 3.67 5.21
CA LYS A 471 27.80 3.59 4.51
C LYS A 471 28.07 2.19 3.96
N ALA A 472 29.06 2.07 3.07
CA ALA A 472 29.48 0.77 2.54
C ALA A 472 30.15 -0.09 3.65
N ILE A 473 29.54 -1.25 3.97
CA ILE A 473 30.08 -2.26 4.89
C ILE A 473 29.97 -3.64 4.25
N GLY A 474 31.13 -4.30 4.00
CA GLY A 474 31.19 -5.59 3.31
C GLY A 474 30.33 -6.67 3.98
N GLN A 475 30.38 -6.80 5.30
CA GLN A 475 29.56 -7.77 6.05
C GLN A 475 28.05 -7.56 5.86
N ASN A 476 27.59 -6.31 5.75
CA ASN A 476 26.16 -6.05 5.52
C ASN A 476 25.76 -6.37 4.09
N ARG A 477 26.62 -6.05 3.10
CA ARG A 477 26.38 -6.45 1.70
C ARG A 477 26.32 -7.98 1.56
N GLU A 478 27.27 -8.71 2.18
CA GLU A 478 27.27 -10.17 2.18
C GLU A 478 26.01 -10.75 2.85
N ALA A 479 25.54 -10.16 3.93
CA ALA A 479 24.32 -10.58 4.61
C ALA A 479 23.09 -10.44 3.69
N TRP A 480 22.94 -9.30 3.01
CA TRP A 480 21.82 -9.07 2.11
C TRP A 480 21.90 -9.93 0.84
N GLN A 481 23.10 -10.17 0.28
CA GLN A 481 23.26 -11.12 -0.83
C GLN A 481 22.82 -12.53 -0.43
N LEU A 482 23.22 -13.02 0.76
CA LEU A 482 22.76 -14.32 1.29
C LEU A 482 21.23 -14.40 1.39
N LEU A 483 20.57 -13.33 1.88
CA LEU A 483 19.11 -13.28 1.97
C LEU A 483 18.47 -13.31 0.58
N VAL A 484 18.97 -12.52 -0.35
CA VAL A 484 18.42 -12.45 -1.72
C VAL A 484 18.61 -13.77 -2.46
N ASP A 485 19.77 -14.41 -2.35
CA ASP A 485 20.07 -15.66 -3.03
C ASP A 485 19.32 -16.87 -2.46
N SER A 486 18.76 -16.79 -1.26
CA SER A 486 18.17 -17.95 -0.58
C SER A 486 16.75 -17.72 -0.09
N VAL A 487 16.44 -16.58 0.52
CA VAL A 487 15.16 -16.27 1.15
C VAL A 487 14.20 -15.60 0.17
N TYR A 488 14.71 -14.61 -0.58
CA TYR A 488 13.90 -13.85 -1.55
C TYR A 488 13.89 -14.50 -2.94
N THR A 489 13.61 -15.82 -2.97
CA THR A 489 13.61 -16.63 -4.21
C THR A 489 12.23 -17.19 -4.56
N ARG A 490 11.20 -16.94 -3.74
CA ARG A 490 9.80 -17.33 -4.00
C ARG A 490 8.85 -16.23 -3.55
N SER A 491 7.78 -16.03 -4.32
CA SER A 491 6.68 -15.14 -3.93
C SER A 491 6.05 -15.59 -2.60
N ALA A 492 5.48 -14.64 -1.87
CA ALA A 492 4.78 -14.92 -0.62
C ALA A 492 3.54 -15.80 -0.87
N ALA A 493 3.27 -16.72 0.06
CA ALA A 493 2.05 -17.50 0.10
C ALA A 493 1.02 -16.84 1.03
N LEU A 494 -0.26 -17.06 0.77
CA LEU A 494 -1.34 -16.59 1.65
C LEU A 494 -1.14 -17.11 3.09
N GLY A 495 -1.29 -16.23 4.07
CA GLY A 495 -1.16 -16.54 5.49
C GLY A 495 0.26 -16.90 5.94
N GLN A 496 1.30 -16.52 5.19
CA GLN A 496 2.69 -16.88 5.48
C GLN A 496 3.19 -16.15 6.75
N ALA A 497 3.02 -16.81 7.89
CA ALA A 497 3.34 -16.29 9.20
C ALA A 497 4.03 -17.36 10.07
N PRO A 498 4.89 -16.98 11.05
CA PRO A 498 5.55 -17.92 11.93
C PRO A 498 4.57 -18.73 12.76
N LEU A 499 4.97 -19.96 13.15
CA LEU A 499 4.17 -20.80 14.04
C LEU A 499 3.94 -20.15 15.41
N THR A 500 4.81 -19.24 15.84
CA THR A 500 4.64 -18.44 17.06
C THR A 500 3.41 -17.53 17.05
N ASN A 501 2.85 -17.24 15.87
CA ASN A 501 1.61 -16.48 15.71
C ASN A 501 0.35 -17.36 15.80
N ALA A 502 0.51 -18.68 15.72
CA ALA A 502 -0.62 -19.61 15.77
C ALA A 502 -1.00 -19.97 17.20
N ARG A 503 -2.25 -20.43 17.38
CA ARG A 503 -2.65 -21.06 18.64
C ARG A 503 -1.82 -22.33 18.88
N PRO A 504 -1.35 -22.59 20.12
CA PRO A 504 -0.61 -23.80 20.44
C PRO A 504 -1.40 -25.06 20.05
N SER A 505 -0.76 -25.96 19.32
CA SER A 505 -1.34 -27.26 18.92
C SER A 505 -0.26 -28.32 18.76
N LEU A 506 -0.57 -29.53 19.13
CA LEU A 506 0.25 -30.72 18.84
C LEU A 506 -0.09 -31.32 17.46
N LYS A 507 -1.12 -30.82 16.79
CA LYS A 507 -1.56 -31.27 15.46
C LYS A 507 -1.26 -30.21 14.42
N GLY A 508 -0.54 -30.60 13.34
CA GLY A 508 -0.22 -29.70 12.22
C GLY A 508 0.68 -28.51 12.60
N HIS A 509 1.04 -27.69 11.61
CA HIS A 509 1.93 -26.53 11.75
C HIS A 509 1.25 -25.21 11.37
N GLY A 510 -0.03 -25.10 11.53
CA GLY A 510 -0.79 -23.92 11.15
C GLY A 510 -2.04 -24.25 10.34
N ASN A 511 -2.58 -23.26 9.70
CA ASN A 511 -3.78 -23.35 8.85
C ASN A 511 -3.68 -22.32 7.71
N TRP A 512 -4.78 -22.04 7.01
CA TRP A 512 -4.78 -21.07 5.91
C TRP A 512 -4.45 -19.63 6.35
N THR A 513 -4.66 -19.28 7.61
CA THR A 513 -4.32 -17.97 8.19
C THR A 513 -2.93 -17.92 8.80
N THR A 514 -2.29 -19.07 9.04
CA THR A 514 -0.94 -19.19 9.60
C THR A 514 -0.22 -20.32 8.91
N ASN A 515 0.54 -19.99 7.88
CA ASN A 515 1.36 -20.93 7.11
C ASN A 515 2.84 -20.70 7.42
N PRO A 516 3.47 -21.53 8.30
CA PRO A 516 4.86 -21.34 8.71
C PRO A 516 5.87 -21.99 7.75
N ALA A 517 5.44 -22.46 6.59
CA ALA A 517 6.33 -23.13 5.65
C ALA A 517 7.37 -22.17 5.08
N TYR A 518 8.62 -22.59 5.02
CA TYR A 518 9.72 -21.89 4.37
C TYR A 518 10.54 -22.87 3.52
N HIS A 519 11.26 -22.37 2.51
CA HIS A 519 11.89 -23.18 1.45
C HIS A 519 13.42 -23.17 1.49
N TYR A 520 14.02 -22.53 2.48
CA TYR A 520 15.47 -22.35 2.63
C TYR A 520 15.99 -23.01 3.89
N ASN A 521 17.32 -23.16 4.00
CA ASN A 521 17.94 -23.64 5.23
C ASN A 521 17.99 -22.50 6.26
N ASN A 522 17.44 -22.72 7.46
CA ASN A 522 17.40 -21.69 8.52
C ASN A 522 18.80 -21.20 8.93
N LYS A 523 19.86 -21.96 8.66
CA LYS A 523 21.25 -21.54 8.88
C LYS A 523 21.61 -20.29 8.07
N VAL A 524 21.00 -20.09 6.91
CA VAL A 524 21.21 -18.89 6.08
C VAL A 524 20.78 -17.62 6.83
N LEU A 525 19.63 -17.66 7.50
CA LEU A 525 19.17 -16.55 8.33
C LEU A 525 20.14 -16.27 9.49
N TYR A 526 20.62 -17.32 10.16
CA TYR A 526 21.63 -17.17 11.22
C TYR A 526 22.93 -16.52 10.70
N ASP A 527 23.44 -17.00 9.57
CA ASP A 527 24.67 -16.46 8.99
C ASP A 527 24.49 -15.00 8.53
N ALA A 528 23.35 -14.65 7.92
CA ALA A 528 23.00 -13.28 7.55
C ALA A 528 22.89 -12.39 8.80
N TRP A 529 22.13 -12.83 9.81
CA TRP A 529 21.95 -12.09 11.07
C TRP A 529 23.28 -11.85 11.81
N ARG A 530 24.14 -12.87 11.86
CA ARG A 530 25.48 -12.76 12.43
C ARG A 530 26.34 -11.72 11.70
N LYS A 531 26.30 -11.70 10.35
CA LYS A 531 27.01 -10.72 9.54
C LYS A 531 26.46 -9.31 9.74
N MET A 532 25.14 -9.13 9.82
CA MET A 532 24.50 -7.85 10.16
C MET A 532 24.93 -7.36 11.56
N THR A 533 24.98 -8.28 12.53
CA THR A 533 25.45 -7.96 13.90
C THR A 533 26.90 -7.50 13.90
N GLN A 534 27.79 -8.17 13.14
CA GLN A 534 29.19 -7.76 12.97
C GLN A 534 29.30 -6.38 12.30
N ALA A 535 28.46 -6.11 11.30
CA ALA A 535 28.38 -4.80 10.67
C ALA A 535 27.95 -3.71 11.66
N ALA A 536 26.95 -4.01 12.53
CA ALA A 536 26.51 -3.10 13.59
C ALA A 536 27.62 -2.79 14.59
N GLN A 537 28.37 -3.80 15.02
CA GLN A 537 29.52 -3.62 15.93
C GLN A 537 30.63 -2.76 15.31
N THR A 538 30.85 -2.90 13.99
CA THR A 538 31.83 -2.09 13.25
C THR A 538 31.34 -0.65 13.03
N ASN A 539 30.05 -0.45 12.96
CA ASN A 539 29.44 0.85 12.74
C ASN A 539 29.18 1.55 14.08
N LYS A 540 29.91 2.61 14.39
CA LYS A 540 29.77 3.38 15.64
C LYS A 540 28.35 3.93 15.88
N ARG A 541 27.52 3.97 14.84
CA ARG A 541 26.13 4.43 14.89
C ARG A 541 25.23 3.38 14.25
N VAL A 542 24.29 2.85 15.02
CA VAL A 542 23.20 2.00 14.50
C VAL A 542 22.11 2.92 13.96
N THR A 543 21.79 2.80 12.66
CA THR A 543 20.66 3.51 12.06
C THR A 543 19.36 2.83 12.46
N ASN A 544 18.23 3.55 12.36
CA ASN A 544 16.90 2.94 12.59
C ASN A 544 16.66 1.76 11.65
N SER A 545 16.99 1.91 10.36
CA SER A 545 16.82 0.84 9.36
C SER A 545 17.66 -0.41 9.69
N MET A 546 18.88 -0.23 10.19
CA MET A 546 19.73 -1.33 10.63
C MET A 546 19.14 -2.05 11.85
N ALA A 547 18.62 -1.29 12.82
CA ALA A 547 17.93 -1.86 13.98
C ALA A 547 16.70 -2.67 13.57
N PHE A 548 15.89 -2.13 12.64
CA PHE A 548 14.77 -2.85 12.05
C PHE A 548 15.21 -4.17 11.41
N ASP A 549 16.24 -4.14 10.55
CA ASP A 549 16.74 -5.33 9.86
C ASP A 549 17.24 -6.41 10.82
N LEU A 550 17.99 -6.02 11.85
CA LEU A 550 18.47 -6.94 12.87
C LEU A 550 17.32 -7.64 13.60
N VAL A 551 16.28 -6.90 13.97
CA VAL A 551 15.10 -7.49 14.61
C VAL A 551 14.35 -8.37 13.62
N ASN A 552 14.14 -7.90 12.38
CA ASN A 552 13.35 -8.58 11.37
C ASN A 552 13.95 -9.95 10.96
N VAL A 553 15.26 -10.00 10.73
CA VAL A 553 15.98 -11.25 10.39
C VAL A 553 16.09 -12.16 11.61
N GLY A 554 16.40 -11.60 12.77
CA GLY A 554 16.53 -12.37 14.03
C GLY A 554 15.22 -13.02 14.45
N ARG A 555 14.09 -12.28 14.39
CA ARG A 555 12.78 -12.85 14.70
C ARG A 555 12.40 -13.99 13.77
N GLN A 556 12.72 -13.89 12.48
CA GLN A 556 12.46 -14.95 11.51
C GLN A 556 13.28 -16.20 11.82
N TYR A 557 14.57 -16.03 12.13
CA TYR A 557 15.43 -17.14 12.54
C TYR A 557 14.90 -17.88 13.76
N LEU A 558 14.58 -17.13 14.83
CA LEU A 558 14.05 -17.70 16.08
C LEU A 558 12.68 -18.37 15.87
N SER A 559 11.81 -17.74 15.09
CA SER A 559 10.48 -18.30 14.80
C SER A 559 10.57 -19.60 13.99
N ASN A 560 11.50 -19.70 13.03
CA ASN A 560 11.74 -20.96 12.33
C ASN A 560 12.31 -22.04 13.26
N HIS A 561 13.17 -21.66 14.22
CA HIS A 561 13.70 -22.60 15.21
C HIS A 561 12.60 -23.12 16.15
N PHE A 562 11.59 -22.31 16.45
CA PHE A 562 10.43 -22.73 17.25
C PHE A 562 9.70 -23.93 16.64
N ILE A 563 9.63 -24.05 15.32
CA ILE A 563 9.03 -25.21 14.63
C ILE A 563 9.79 -26.51 15.01
N VAL A 564 11.12 -26.47 15.01
CA VAL A 564 11.97 -27.61 15.36
C VAL A 564 11.74 -28.05 16.80
N LEU A 565 11.64 -27.11 17.73
CA LEU A 565 11.34 -27.38 19.14
C LEU A 565 9.93 -27.98 19.30
N ARG A 566 8.94 -27.40 18.63
CA ARG A 566 7.56 -27.89 18.66
C ARG A 566 7.45 -29.33 18.13
N ASP A 567 8.16 -29.67 17.06
CA ASP A 567 8.18 -31.02 16.51
C ASP A 567 8.86 -32.01 17.48
N SER A 568 9.93 -31.56 18.13
CA SER A 568 10.58 -32.33 19.20
C SER A 568 9.66 -32.57 20.39
N LEU A 569 8.87 -31.53 20.79
CA LEU A 569 7.85 -31.65 21.84
C LEU A 569 6.77 -32.68 21.45
N THR A 570 6.26 -32.57 20.21
CA THR A 570 5.24 -33.49 19.69
C THR A 570 5.77 -34.94 19.65
N ALA A 571 7.01 -35.14 19.24
CA ALA A 571 7.64 -36.47 19.24
C ALA A 571 7.80 -37.04 20.65
N ALA A 572 8.23 -36.25 21.64
CA ALA A 572 8.31 -36.65 23.04
C ALA A 572 6.93 -36.98 23.61
N TYR A 573 5.93 -36.15 23.35
CA TYR A 573 4.54 -36.38 23.77
C TYR A 573 3.99 -37.72 23.22
N ASN A 574 4.18 -37.99 21.94
CA ASN A 574 3.70 -39.20 21.28
C ASN A 574 4.38 -40.46 21.84
N ARG A 575 5.64 -40.37 22.27
CA ARG A 575 6.36 -41.44 22.96
C ARG A 575 6.01 -41.57 24.46
N ARG A 576 5.21 -40.64 24.99
CA ARG A 576 4.90 -40.51 26.42
C ARG A 576 6.15 -40.27 27.30
N ASP A 577 7.15 -39.63 26.75
CA ASP A 577 8.39 -39.26 27.42
C ASP A 577 8.21 -37.91 28.12
N ILE A 578 7.77 -37.96 29.38
CA ILE A 578 7.41 -36.78 30.17
C ILE A 578 8.63 -35.90 30.42
N GLU A 579 9.79 -36.51 30.70
CA GLU A 579 11.02 -35.74 30.98
C GLU A 579 11.50 -34.98 29.74
N ALA A 580 11.55 -35.64 28.59
CA ALA A 580 11.91 -35.00 27.34
C ALA A 580 10.89 -33.92 26.95
N ALA A 581 9.59 -34.17 27.13
CA ALA A 581 8.56 -33.20 26.85
C ALA A 581 8.70 -31.92 27.71
N ALA A 582 8.94 -32.11 29.03
CA ALA A 582 9.17 -30.98 29.94
C ALA A 582 10.44 -30.19 29.58
N ALA A 583 11.54 -30.88 29.27
CA ALA A 583 12.80 -30.23 28.88
C ALA A 583 12.67 -29.43 27.57
N VAL A 584 11.92 -29.94 26.58
CA VAL A 584 11.66 -29.22 25.33
C VAL A 584 10.70 -28.07 25.58
N GLY A 585 9.67 -28.23 26.41
CA GLY A 585 8.75 -27.16 26.81
C GLY A 585 9.48 -25.95 27.39
N LEU A 586 10.41 -26.20 28.32
CA LEU A 586 11.24 -25.12 28.90
C LEU A 586 12.10 -24.40 27.86
N LYS A 587 12.66 -25.10 26.85
CA LYS A 587 13.39 -24.50 25.74
C LYS A 587 12.46 -23.60 24.88
N MET A 588 11.23 -24.04 24.65
CA MET A 588 10.24 -23.26 23.91
C MET A 588 9.86 -21.96 24.66
N GLU A 589 9.60 -22.03 25.98
CA GLU A 589 9.34 -20.87 26.82
C GLU A 589 10.52 -19.89 26.81
N THR A 590 11.75 -20.42 26.94
CA THR A 590 12.98 -19.61 26.86
C THR A 590 13.09 -18.90 25.51
N LEU A 591 12.83 -19.61 24.41
CA LEU A 591 12.88 -19.04 23.07
C LEU A 591 11.83 -17.93 22.88
N LEU A 592 10.60 -18.11 23.37
CA LEU A 592 9.57 -17.08 23.31
C LEU A 592 9.96 -15.83 24.12
N SER A 593 10.56 -16.00 25.30
CA SER A 593 11.07 -14.89 26.10
C SER A 593 12.21 -14.14 25.40
N GLN A 594 13.10 -14.85 24.71
CA GLN A 594 14.16 -14.26 23.90
C GLN A 594 13.62 -13.52 22.69
N LEU A 595 12.60 -14.08 22.03
CA LEU A 595 11.92 -13.43 20.90
C LEU A 595 11.21 -12.15 21.35
N ASP A 596 10.48 -12.19 22.46
CA ASP A 596 9.84 -10.99 23.05
C ASP A 596 10.85 -9.90 23.34
N SER A 597 11.98 -10.27 24.01
CA SER A 597 13.08 -9.33 24.26
C SER A 597 13.68 -8.74 22.98
N LEU A 598 13.84 -9.53 21.92
CA LEU A 598 14.32 -9.04 20.62
C LEU A 598 13.34 -8.04 20.00
N LEU A 599 12.06 -8.30 20.05
CA LEU A 599 11.02 -7.44 19.47
C LEU A 599 10.96 -6.07 20.16
N THR A 600 11.37 -5.95 21.42
CA THR A 600 11.41 -4.66 22.14
C THR A 600 12.52 -3.73 21.64
N VAL A 601 13.51 -4.23 20.88
CA VAL A 601 14.66 -3.43 20.40
C VAL A 601 14.23 -2.36 19.39
N HIS A 602 13.17 -2.63 18.63
CA HIS A 602 12.66 -1.66 17.66
C HIS A 602 11.14 -1.43 17.83
N PRO A 603 10.71 -0.16 18.00
CA PRO A 603 9.31 0.17 18.32
C PRO A 603 8.27 -0.34 17.29
N TYR A 604 8.69 -0.52 16.05
CA TYR A 604 7.81 -1.01 14.98
C TYR A 604 7.22 -2.40 15.26
N PHE A 605 7.93 -3.25 16.01
CA PHE A 605 7.49 -4.61 16.36
C PHE A 605 6.68 -4.67 17.67
N SER A 606 6.33 -3.52 18.26
CA SER A 606 5.61 -3.45 19.53
C SER A 606 4.10 -3.51 19.36
N LEU A 607 3.45 -4.58 19.86
CA LEU A 607 2.00 -4.66 19.97
C LEU A 607 1.42 -3.53 20.83
N GLN A 608 2.13 -3.15 21.91
CA GLN A 608 1.66 -2.06 22.77
C GLN A 608 1.57 -0.74 22.01
N ARG A 609 2.56 -0.43 21.15
CA ARG A 609 2.52 0.76 20.29
C ARG A 609 1.29 0.76 19.36
N TRP A 610 0.96 -0.37 18.77
CA TRP A 610 -0.21 -0.52 17.91
C TRP A 610 -1.51 -0.24 18.69
N VAL A 611 -1.64 -0.82 19.88
CA VAL A 611 -2.81 -0.64 20.76
C VAL A 611 -2.90 0.79 21.30
N ASP A 612 -1.76 1.41 21.66
CA ASP A 612 -1.71 2.78 22.17
C ASP A 612 -2.08 3.79 21.08
N LYS A 613 -1.60 3.61 19.85
CA LYS A 613 -2.01 4.41 18.70
C LYS A 613 -3.52 4.33 18.48
N ALA A 614 -4.10 3.14 18.50
CA ALA A 614 -5.54 2.98 18.41
C ALA A 614 -6.28 3.71 19.55
N SER A 615 -5.82 3.54 20.77
CA SER A 615 -6.40 4.17 21.97
C SER A 615 -6.40 5.70 21.89
N SER A 616 -5.42 6.29 21.21
CA SER A 616 -5.29 7.75 21.07
C SER A 616 -6.36 8.42 20.19
N PHE A 617 -7.16 7.65 19.46
CA PHE A 617 -8.31 8.15 18.72
C PHE A 617 -9.55 8.35 19.61
N GLY A 618 -9.56 7.77 20.82
CA GLY A 618 -10.67 7.91 21.73
C GLY A 618 -10.74 9.30 22.35
N THR A 619 -11.94 9.86 22.36
CA THR A 619 -12.25 11.16 22.99
C THR A 619 -12.54 11.03 24.49
N ASP A 620 -12.86 9.81 24.93
CA ASP A 620 -13.07 9.43 26.32
C ASP A 620 -12.62 8.00 26.60
N ALA A 621 -12.84 7.51 27.83
CA ALA A 621 -12.41 6.17 28.24
C ALA A 621 -13.16 5.04 27.49
N ALA A 622 -14.45 5.22 27.18
CA ALA A 622 -15.27 4.22 26.48
C ALA A 622 -14.83 4.11 25.01
N ASP A 623 -14.63 5.25 24.37
CA ASP A 623 -14.09 5.30 23.01
C ASP A 623 -12.69 4.67 22.94
N SER A 624 -11.81 4.98 23.89
CA SER A 624 -10.47 4.38 23.94
C SER A 624 -10.52 2.85 24.06
N ILE A 625 -11.46 2.30 24.83
CA ILE A 625 -11.69 0.85 24.94
C ILE A 625 -12.18 0.28 23.60
N TYR A 626 -13.09 0.98 22.91
CA TYR A 626 -13.60 0.59 21.60
C TYR A 626 -12.48 0.48 20.56
N TYR A 627 -11.62 1.50 20.45
CA TYR A 627 -10.48 1.48 19.51
C TYR A 627 -9.44 0.42 19.86
N ARG A 628 -9.14 0.22 21.14
CA ARG A 628 -8.23 -0.86 21.60
C ARG A 628 -8.78 -2.24 21.25
N ARG A 629 -10.10 -2.45 21.36
CA ARG A 629 -10.75 -3.70 20.95
C ARG A 629 -10.60 -3.89 19.44
N ASN A 630 -10.88 -2.88 18.62
CA ASN A 630 -10.70 -2.93 17.17
C ASN A 630 -9.25 -3.30 16.80
N ALA A 631 -8.26 -2.68 17.43
CA ALA A 631 -6.85 -2.95 17.20
C ALA A 631 -6.42 -4.40 17.51
N LYS A 632 -7.13 -5.10 18.39
CA LYS A 632 -6.84 -6.47 18.81
C LYS A 632 -7.61 -7.53 18.03
N THR A 633 -8.55 -7.13 17.17
CA THR A 633 -9.42 -8.05 16.41
C THR A 633 -9.06 -8.13 14.93
N LEU A 634 -8.10 -7.35 14.49
CA LEU A 634 -7.55 -7.38 13.13
C LEU A 634 -6.55 -8.53 12.95
#